data_26da7a654fe7a739882a5d5b76e25492
#
_entry.id   26da7a654fe7a739882a5d5b76e25492
#
_cell.length_a   1.000
_cell.length_b   1.000
_cell.length_c   1.000
_cell.angle_alpha   90.00
_cell.angle_beta   90.00
_cell.angle_gamma   90.00
#
_symmetry.space_group_name_H-M   'P 1'
#
loop_
_entity.id
_entity.type
_entity.pdbx_description
1 polymer ?
#
loop_
_entity_poly.entity_id
_entity_poly.type
_entity_poly.pdbx_seq_one_letter_code
_entity_poly.pdbx_strand_id
1 'polypeptide(L)'
;MLLSLENEVDPDARYLGDALRSLLGEHATYDYVREGGRPALDRFDDLDGVVVGGSTAGVYEADDHPWMAEEAAFVRELVDREIPVLGVCFGHQLVNEALGGRVEHHGLAHRLVTADLADDPLFDGVNRTIPAVHGDRVVDPGDGMAPIAATDDYRYFATRHRDAPVWTVQYHPEFQHDLLARIREDFGWTDTDRSWADVTTARTLRNFERLAAAHSR
;
A
#
# COMPACT_ATOMS: atom_id res chain seq x y z
N MET A 1 2.24 3.99 -18.13
CA MET A 1 1.88 4.89 -17.00
C MET A 1 1.26 4.10 -15.86
N LEU A 2 1.26 4.58 -14.59
CA LEU A 2 0.54 3.97 -13.46
C LEU A 2 -0.86 4.57 -13.27
N LEU A 3 -1.76 3.81 -12.63
CA LEU A 3 -3.01 4.32 -12.05
C LEU A 3 -2.88 4.33 -10.53
N SER A 4 -3.01 5.50 -9.89
CA SER A 4 -3.05 5.65 -8.44
C SER A 4 -4.50 5.71 -7.98
N LEU A 5 -4.90 4.79 -7.09
CA LEU A 5 -6.21 4.78 -6.45
C LEU A 5 -6.12 5.54 -5.13
N GLU A 6 -6.97 6.55 -4.99
CA GLU A 6 -7.06 7.40 -3.80
C GLU A 6 -8.25 6.95 -2.94
N ASN A 7 -7.99 6.63 -1.68
CA ASN A 7 -8.92 5.95 -0.77
C ASN A 7 -9.15 6.71 0.54
N GLU A 8 -8.52 7.90 0.70
CA GLU A 8 -8.56 8.63 1.96
C GLU A 8 -9.93 9.27 2.20
N VAL A 9 -10.58 8.85 3.29
CA VAL A 9 -11.90 9.35 3.71
C VAL A 9 -11.80 10.64 4.53
N ASP A 10 -10.69 10.82 5.30
CA ASP A 10 -10.46 12.02 6.09
C ASP A 10 -9.83 13.11 5.21
N PRO A 11 -10.54 14.25 5.01
CA PRO A 11 -9.99 15.36 4.22
C PRO A 11 -8.66 15.89 4.73
N ASP A 12 -8.42 15.84 6.04
CA ASP A 12 -7.21 16.37 6.67
C ASP A 12 -6.01 15.42 6.50
N ALA A 13 -6.25 14.14 6.23
CA ALA A 13 -5.21 13.12 5.97
C ALA A 13 -4.87 12.93 4.47
N ARG A 14 -5.57 13.61 3.54
CA ARG A 14 -5.35 13.46 2.08
C ARG A 14 -3.95 13.84 1.62
N TYR A 15 -3.20 14.59 2.41
CA TYR A 15 -1.79 14.89 2.12
C TYR A 15 -0.90 13.63 2.03
N LEU A 16 -1.32 12.53 2.65
CA LEU A 16 -0.62 11.24 2.56
C LEU A 16 -0.69 10.68 1.12
N GLY A 17 -1.88 10.70 0.52
CA GLY A 17 -2.06 10.34 -0.88
C GLY A 17 -1.29 11.29 -1.82
N ASP A 18 -1.29 12.61 -1.53
CA ASP A 18 -0.49 13.59 -2.29
C ASP A 18 1.00 13.26 -2.19
N ALA A 19 1.50 12.93 -1.00
CA ALA A 19 2.90 12.54 -0.80
C ALA A 19 3.26 11.26 -1.59
N LEU A 20 2.39 10.24 -1.57
CA LEU A 20 2.59 9.02 -2.34
C LEU A 20 2.68 9.33 -3.83
N ARG A 21 1.71 10.05 -4.38
CA ARG A 21 1.68 10.44 -5.80
C ARG A 21 2.87 11.29 -6.22
N SER A 22 3.38 12.14 -5.31
CA SER A 22 4.56 12.97 -5.59
C SER A 22 5.83 12.15 -5.88
N LEU A 23 5.87 10.89 -5.42
CA LEU A 23 6.99 9.96 -5.64
C LEU A 23 6.80 9.05 -6.85
N LEU A 24 5.58 9.01 -7.42
CA LEU A 24 5.31 8.27 -8.65
C LEU A 24 5.73 9.07 -9.88
N GLY A 25 6.16 8.38 -10.92
CA GLY A 25 6.40 8.95 -12.24
C GLY A 25 5.09 9.35 -12.94
N GLU A 26 4.98 9.08 -14.24
CA GLU A 26 3.75 9.35 -14.99
C GLU A 26 2.59 8.49 -14.49
N HIS A 27 1.53 9.12 -14.00
CA HIS A 27 0.36 8.43 -13.45
C HIS A 27 -0.94 9.21 -13.69
N ALA A 28 -2.04 8.45 -13.74
CA ALA A 28 -3.40 8.97 -13.57
C ALA A 28 -3.86 8.70 -12.12
N THR A 29 -4.88 9.42 -11.66
CA THR A 29 -5.50 9.22 -10.34
C THR A 29 -6.98 8.93 -10.51
N TYR A 30 -7.50 8.00 -9.71
CA TYR A 30 -8.93 7.75 -9.52
C TYR A 30 -9.25 7.81 -8.03
N ASP A 31 -10.17 8.67 -7.66
CA ASP A 31 -10.57 8.91 -6.25
C ASP A 31 -11.85 8.14 -5.95
N TYR A 32 -11.74 6.98 -5.32
CA TYR A 32 -12.88 6.12 -4.99
C TYR A 32 -13.87 6.80 -4.05
N VAL A 33 -13.38 7.60 -3.11
CA VAL A 33 -14.22 8.28 -2.11
C VAL A 33 -15.08 9.35 -2.77
N ARG A 34 -14.55 10.05 -3.79
CA ARG A 34 -15.25 11.15 -4.47
C ARG A 34 -16.01 10.73 -5.71
N GLU A 35 -15.46 9.82 -6.48
CA GLU A 35 -16.03 9.42 -7.77
C GLU A 35 -17.02 8.27 -7.62
N GLY A 36 -16.76 7.35 -6.69
CA GLY A 36 -17.53 6.11 -6.53
C GLY A 36 -17.45 5.20 -7.76
N GLY A 37 -18.05 4.03 -7.66
CA GLY A 37 -18.04 3.06 -8.76
C GLY A 37 -16.64 2.49 -9.00
N ARG A 38 -16.25 2.32 -10.28
CA ARG A 38 -15.03 1.63 -10.67
C ARG A 38 -14.40 2.32 -11.90
N PRO A 39 -13.06 2.53 -11.93
CA PRO A 39 -12.43 3.05 -13.13
C PRO A 39 -12.58 2.06 -14.29
N ALA A 40 -12.89 2.55 -15.48
CA ALA A 40 -12.93 1.74 -16.67
C ALA A 40 -11.51 1.56 -17.21
N LEU A 41 -10.99 0.32 -17.21
CA LEU A 41 -9.61 0.02 -17.64
C LEU A 41 -9.33 0.41 -19.10
N ASP A 42 -10.34 0.41 -19.96
CA ASP A 42 -10.25 0.83 -21.35
C ASP A 42 -9.99 2.34 -21.55
N ARG A 43 -10.04 3.13 -20.47
CA ARG A 43 -9.67 4.56 -20.51
C ARG A 43 -8.17 4.80 -20.29
N PHE A 44 -7.42 3.76 -19.93
CA PHE A 44 -6.00 3.85 -19.65
C PHE A 44 -5.23 3.05 -20.70
N ASP A 45 -5.04 3.67 -21.87
CA ASP A 45 -4.12 3.13 -22.87
C ASP A 45 -2.71 3.05 -22.25
N ASP A 46 -2.00 1.93 -22.45
CA ASP A 46 -0.64 1.72 -21.91
C ASP A 46 -0.53 1.73 -20.35
N LEU A 47 -1.51 1.14 -19.65
CA LEU A 47 -1.43 0.96 -18.19
C LEU A 47 -0.36 -0.09 -17.84
N ASP A 48 0.71 0.35 -17.16
CA ASP A 48 1.77 -0.54 -16.68
C ASP A 48 1.38 -1.23 -15.37
N GLY A 49 0.62 -0.55 -14.49
CA GLY A 49 0.22 -1.10 -13.20
C GLY A 49 -0.62 -0.14 -12.36
N VAL A 50 -1.08 -0.62 -11.22
CA VAL A 50 -1.98 0.08 -10.30
C VAL A 50 -1.37 0.17 -8.90
N VAL A 51 -1.45 1.35 -8.28
CA VAL A 51 -1.10 1.56 -6.87
C VAL A 51 -2.39 1.80 -6.09
N VAL A 52 -2.69 0.93 -5.14
CA VAL A 52 -3.82 1.06 -4.21
C VAL A 52 -3.33 1.80 -2.96
N GLY A 53 -3.80 3.01 -2.75
CA GLY A 53 -3.33 3.92 -1.70
C GLY A 53 -3.77 3.55 -0.28
N GLY A 54 -3.32 4.35 0.68
CA GLY A 54 -3.73 4.28 2.08
C GLY A 54 -5.11 4.90 2.33
N SER A 55 -5.66 4.63 3.52
CA SER A 55 -6.84 5.26 4.08
C SER A 55 -6.78 5.25 5.60
N THR A 56 -7.44 6.20 6.24
CA THR A 56 -7.71 6.18 7.69
C THR A 56 -8.87 5.27 8.06
N ALA A 57 -9.70 4.84 7.08
CA ALA A 57 -10.76 3.84 7.29
C ALA A 57 -10.19 2.42 7.40
N GLY A 58 -10.85 1.55 8.16
CA GLY A 58 -10.59 0.12 8.18
C GLY A 58 -11.36 -0.61 7.07
N VAL A 59 -10.78 -1.66 6.48
CA VAL A 59 -11.44 -2.45 5.43
C VAL A 59 -12.76 -3.09 5.88
N TYR A 60 -12.93 -3.30 7.20
CA TYR A 60 -14.15 -3.82 7.82
C TYR A 60 -15.28 -2.76 7.94
N GLU A 61 -15.03 -1.51 7.53
CA GLU A 61 -16.03 -0.43 7.50
C GLU A 61 -16.74 -0.32 6.14
N ALA A 62 -16.75 -1.41 5.35
CA ALA A 62 -17.34 -1.43 4.02
C ALA A 62 -18.85 -1.12 4.00
N ASP A 63 -19.58 -1.34 5.10
CA ASP A 63 -21.00 -0.96 5.23
C ASP A 63 -21.19 0.56 5.23
N ASP A 64 -20.25 1.31 5.79
CA ASP A 64 -20.22 2.77 5.81
C ASP A 64 -19.55 3.34 4.54
N HIS A 65 -18.72 2.56 3.88
CA HIS A 65 -17.93 2.91 2.71
C HIS A 65 -18.15 1.96 1.53
N PRO A 66 -19.31 2.01 0.83
CA PRO A 66 -19.65 1.05 -0.23
C PRO A 66 -18.65 0.98 -1.40
N TRP A 67 -17.84 2.03 -1.60
CA TRP A 67 -16.78 2.05 -2.61
C TRP A 67 -15.71 0.95 -2.38
N MET A 68 -15.52 0.51 -1.14
CA MET A 68 -14.54 -0.56 -0.82
C MET A 68 -14.88 -1.88 -1.52
N ALA A 69 -16.19 -2.22 -1.61
CA ALA A 69 -16.63 -3.42 -2.32
C ALA A 69 -16.34 -3.34 -3.83
N GLU A 70 -16.50 -2.15 -4.41
CA GLU A 70 -16.19 -1.90 -5.82
C GLU A 70 -14.69 -1.98 -6.08
N GLU A 71 -13.88 -1.41 -5.19
CA GLU A 71 -12.42 -1.47 -5.29
C GLU A 71 -11.90 -2.90 -5.09
N ALA A 72 -12.43 -3.65 -4.11
CA ALA A 72 -12.10 -5.06 -3.93
C ALA A 72 -12.43 -5.91 -5.18
N ALA A 73 -13.55 -5.63 -5.83
CA ALA A 73 -13.90 -6.28 -7.09
C ALA A 73 -12.98 -5.87 -8.24
N PHE A 74 -12.54 -4.60 -8.27
CA PHE A 74 -11.56 -4.12 -9.24
C PHE A 74 -10.18 -4.76 -9.02
N VAL A 75 -9.73 -4.90 -7.77
CA VAL A 75 -8.48 -5.63 -7.44
C VAL A 75 -8.51 -7.06 -7.98
N ARG A 76 -9.62 -7.79 -7.77
CA ARG A 76 -9.75 -9.16 -8.33
C ARG A 76 -9.66 -9.16 -9.86
N GLU A 77 -10.29 -8.19 -10.53
CA GLU A 77 -10.18 -8.04 -11.98
C GLU A 77 -8.74 -7.76 -12.43
N LEU A 78 -7.98 -6.94 -11.70
CA LEU A 78 -6.56 -6.69 -12.00
C LEU A 78 -5.73 -7.96 -11.86
N VAL A 79 -5.97 -8.75 -10.81
CA VAL A 79 -5.30 -10.04 -10.59
C VAL A 79 -5.60 -11.02 -11.72
N ASP A 80 -6.88 -11.17 -12.10
CA ASP A 80 -7.31 -12.05 -13.19
C ASP A 80 -6.72 -11.66 -14.55
N ARG A 81 -6.44 -10.37 -14.74
CA ARG A 81 -5.82 -9.84 -15.95
C ARG A 81 -4.30 -9.76 -15.89
N GLU A 82 -3.70 -10.22 -14.80
CA GLU A 82 -2.25 -10.14 -14.55
C GLU A 82 -1.69 -8.71 -14.65
N ILE A 83 -2.51 -7.69 -14.31
CA ILE A 83 -2.05 -6.30 -14.24
C ILE A 83 -1.28 -6.09 -12.94
N PRO A 84 -0.06 -5.54 -12.98
CA PRO A 84 0.74 -5.29 -11.79
C PRO A 84 0.04 -4.41 -10.76
N VAL A 85 0.02 -4.85 -9.48
CA VAL A 85 -0.62 -4.12 -8.37
C VAL A 85 0.37 -3.95 -7.22
N LEU A 86 0.41 -2.74 -6.65
CA LEU A 86 1.03 -2.45 -5.35
C LEU A 86 -0.02 -1.92 -4.38
N GLY A 87 -0.31 -2.66 -3.31
CA GLY A 87 -1.13 -2.18 -2.19
C GLY A 87 -0.29 -1.55 -1.10
N VAL A 88 -0.65 -0.34 -0.63
CA VAL A 88 0.06 0.43 0.41
C VAL A 88 -0.87 0.67 1.59
N CYS A 89 -0.48 0.28 2.80
CA CYS A 89 -1.20 0.43 4.06
C CYS A 89 -2.64 -0.13 3.98
N PHE A 90 -3.67 0.71 3.91
CA PHE A 90 -5.04 0.26 3.63
C PHE A 90 -5.09 -0.59 2.36
N GLY A 91 -4.39 -0.21 1.29
CA GLY A 91 -4.32 -1.01 0.06
C GLY A 91 -3.70 -2.38 0.26
N HIS A 92 -2.73 -2.55 1.17
CA HIS A 92 -2.22 -3.87 1.57
C HIS A 92 -3.32 -4.73 2.21
N GLN A 93 -4.13 -4.13 3.07
CA GLN A 93 -5.23 -4.81 3.76
C GLN A 93 -6.34 -5.16 2.77
N LEU A 94 -6.77 -4.19 1.94
CA LEU A 94 -7.83 -4.37 0.95
C LEU A 94 -7.48 -5.46 -0.09
N VAL A 95 -6.25 -5.48 -0.61
CA VAL A 95 -5.82 -6.50 -1.58
C VAL A 95 -5.87 -7.89 -0.95
N ASN A 96 -5.37 -8.07 0.28
CA ASN A 96 -5.43 -9.36 0.96
C ASN A 96 -6.88 -9.78 1.24
N GLU A 97 -7.75 -8.87 1.71
CA GLU A 97 -9.16 -9.15 1.95
C GLU A 97 -9.92 -9.47 0.66
N ALA A 98 -9.68 -8.73 -0.41
CA ALA A 98 -10.28 -8.97 -1.73
C ALA A 98 -9.99 -10.37 -2.27
N LEU A 99 -8.87 -10.96 -1.85
CA LEU A 99 -8.44 -12.33 -2.19
C LEU A 99 -8.81 -13.35 -1.11
N GLY A 100 -9.72 -13.02 -0.18
CA GLY A 100 -10.23 -13.96 0.83
C GLY A 100 -9.44 -14.01 2.13
N GLY A 101 -8.48 -13.11 2.33
CA GLY A 101 -7.74 -12.94 3.57
C GLY A 101 -8.57 -12.28 4.68
N ARG A 102 -7.93 -12.03 5.82
CA ARG A 102 -8.57 -11.45 6.99
C ARG A 102 -7.70 -10.37 7.64
N VAL A 103 -8.33 -9.26 7.99
CA VAL A 103 -7.73 -8.10 8.64
C VAL A 103 -8.35 -7.90 10.02
N GLU A 104 -7.53 -7.56 11.01
CA GLU A 104 -7.98 -7.28 12.39
C GLU A 104 -7.30 -6.03 12.94
N HIS A 105 -8.00 -5.34 13.85
CA HIS A 105 -7.42 -4.24 14.60
C HIS A 105 -6.52 -4.76 15.73
N HIS A 106 -5.26 -4.29 15.77
CA HIS A 106 -4.25 -4.69 16.76
C HIS A 106 -3.69 -3.53 17.60
N GLY A 107 -4.29 -2.34 17.46
CA GLY A 107 -3.78 -1.12 18.07
C GLY A 107 -2.68 -0.45 17.26
N LEU A 108 -2.47 0.82 17.56
CA LEU A 108 -1.67 1.73 16.73
C LEU A 108 -0.17 1.47 16.85
N ALA A 109 0.50 1.37 15.70
CA ALA A 109 1.96 1.41 15.56
C ALA A 109 2.35 2.74 14.93
N HIS A 110 3.10 3.59 15.62
CA HIS A 110 3.54 4.90 15.13
C HIS A 110 5.03 5.06 15.45
N ARG A 111 5.90 4.37 14.74
CA ARG A 111 7.34 4.35 15.05
C ARG A 111 8.15 3.84 13.86
N LEU A 112 9.47 4.04 13.92
CA LEU A 112 10.39 3.26 13.09
C LEU A 112 10.48 1.83 13.63
N VAL A 113 10.34 0.86 12.74
CA VAL A 113 10.51 -0.58 13.02
C VAL A 113 11.69 -1.15 12.25
N THR A 114 12.19 -2.30 12.67
CA THR A 114 13.09 -3.12 11.87
C THR A 114 12.27 -4.22 11.21
N ALA A 115 12.34 -4.32 9.90
CA ALA A 115 11.70 -5.38 9.15
C ALA A 115 12.74 -6.39 8.60
N ASP A 116 12.39 -7.66 8.63
CA ASP A 116 13.07 -8.70 7.88
C ASP A 116 12.46 -8.73 6.48
N LEU A 117 13.27 -8.37 5.48
CA LEU A 117 12.88 -8.31 4.07
C LEU A 117 13.39 -9.56 3.36
N ALA A 118 12.52 -10.23 2.60
CA ALA A 118 12.92 -11.32 1.71
C ALA A 118 13.79 -10.79 0.55
N ASP A 119 14.47 -11.68 -0.13
CA ASP A 119 15.15 -11.40 -1.40
C ASP A 119 14.06 -11.28 -2.51
N ASP A 120 13.43 -10.10 -2.57
CA ASP A 120 12.39 -9.76 -3.53
C ASP A 120 12.77 -8.45 -4.24
N PRO A 121 12.62 -8.35 -5.58
CA PRO A 121 13.01 -7.17 -6.34
C PRO A 121 12.26 -5.88 -5.93
N LEU A 122 11.12 -6.00 -5.24
CA LEU A 122 10.43 -4.85 -4.65
C LEU A 122 11.30 -4.14 -3.60
N PHE A 123 12.19 -4.87 -2.94
CA PHE A 123 13.03 -4.36 -1.86
C PHE A 123 14.47 -4.03 -2.28
N ASP A 124 14.77 -3.97 -3.58
CA ASP A 124 16.11 -3.61 -4.05
C ASP A 124 16.57 -2.26 -3.48
N GLY A 125 17.60 -2.29 -2.61
CA GLY A 125 18.16 -1.11 -1.95
C GLY A 125 17.25 -0.49 -0.88
N VAL A 126 16.21 -1.17 -0.44
CA VAL A 126 15.39 -0.79 0.71
C VAL A 126 16.07 -1.28 1.99
N ASN A 127 16.33 -0.36 2.91
CA ASN A 127 16.89 -0.69 4.22
C ASN A 127 15.80 -1.29 5.15
N ARG A 128 16.25 -1.97 6.19
CA ARG A 128 15.37 -2.63 7.17
C ARG A 128 14.69 -1.67 8.15
N THR A 129 15.12 -0.39 8.21
CA THR A 129 14.50 0.66 9.04
C THR A 129 13.33 1.27 8.28
N ILE A 130 12.12 1.02 8.77
CA ILE A 130 10.87 1.32 8.07
C ILE A 130 9.93 2.11 8.97
N PRO A 131 9.31 3.21 8.48
CA PRO A 131 8.27 3.91 9.21
C PRO A 131 6.95 3.12 9.16
N ALA A 132 6.43 2.78 10.33
CA ALA A 132 5.14 2.10 10.49
C ALA A 132 4.13 3.06 11.11
N VAL A 133 3.00 3.27 10.42
CA VAL A 133 1.81 3.97 10.94
C VAL A 133 0.60 3.17 10.50
N HIS A 134 0.06 2.36 11.40
CA HIS A 134 -1.13 1.54 11.13
C HIS A 134 -1.76 1.04 12.44
N GLY A 135 -3.07 0.80 12.43
CA GLY A 135 -3.80 0.16 13.54
C GLY A 135 -4.18 -1.28 13.24
N ASP A 136 -4.36 -1.58 11.96
CA ASP A 136 -4.87 -2.84 11.47
C ASP A 136 -3.76 -3.70 10.85
N ARG A 137 -3.99 -5.01 10.86
CA ARG A 137 -3.03 -6.01 10.36
C ARG A 137 -3.73 -7.11 9.59
N VAL A 138 -3.13 -7.54 8.51
CA VAL A 138 -3.47 -8.81 7.86
C VAL A 138 -3.04 -9.94 8.82
N VAL A 139 -4.01 -10.71 9.29
CA VAL A 139 -3.78 -11.86 10.19
C VAL A 139 -3.85 -13.19 9.46
N ASP A 140 -4.55 -13.21 8.31
CA ASP A 140 -4.61 -14.32 7.38
C ASP A 140 -4.49 -13.75 5.96
N PRO A 141 -3.46 -14.10 5.19
CA PRO A 141 -3.26 -13.51 3.88
C PRO A 141 -4.27 -14.07 2.86
N GLY A 142 -4.54 -13.29 1.82
CA GLY A 142 -5.41 -13.70 0.74
C GLY A 142 -4.90 -14.93 -0.03
N ASP A 143 -5.78 -15.56 -0.78
CA ASP A 143 -5.44 -16.72 -1.63
C ASP A 143 -4.28 -16.37 -2.56
N GLY A 144 -3.29 -17.25 -2.62
CA GLY A 144 -2.06 -17.04 -3.39
C GLY A 144 -1.04 -16.09 -2.76
N MET A 145 -1.41 -15.29 -1.76
CA MET A 145 -0.50 -14.35 -1.11
C MET A 145 0.47 -15.05 -0.15
N ALA A 146 1.72 -14.63 -0.14
CA ALA A 146 2.77 -15.14 0.73
C ALA A 146 3.54 -13.97 1.38
N PRO A 147 4.00 -14.10 2.65
CA PRO A 147 4.78 -13.05 3.30
C PRO A 147 6.13 -12.87 2.62
N ILE A 148 6.51 -11.61 2.37
CA ILE A 148 7.83 -11.21 1.86
C ILE A 148 8.52 -10.21 2.79
N ALA A 149 7.82 -9.69 3.81
CA ALA A 149 8.44 -8.97 4.91
C ALA A 149 7.70 -9.25 6.22
N ALA A 150 8.46 -9.21 7.32
CA ALA A 150 7.93 -9.37 8.68
C ALA A 150 8.64 -8.43 9.65
N THR A 151 7.97 -8.06 10.74
CA THR A 151 8.56 -7.48 11.95
C THR A 151 8.47 -8.47 13.10
N ASP A 152 9.06 -8.13 14.25
CA ASP A 152 9.05 -9.00 15.44
C ASP A 152 7.63 -9.40 15.88
N ASP A 153 6.64 -8.52 15.63
CA ASP A 153 5.26 -8.66 16.08
C ASP A 153 4.23 -8.73 14.93
N TYR A 154 4.67 -8.65 13.67
CA TYR A 154 3.78 -8.68 12.51
C TYR A 154 4.36 -9.47 11.34
N ARG A 155 3.83 -10.68 11.14
CA ARG A 155 4.31 -11.64 10.13
C ARG A 155 4.05 -11.21 8.68
N TYR A 156 2.90 -10.60 8.39
CA TYR A 156 2.47 -10.24 7.04
C TYR A 156 2.67 -8.75 6.77
N PHE A 157 3.83 -8.22 7.20
CA PHE A 157 4.16 -6.80 7.04
C PHE A 157 4.30 -6.37 5.57
N ALA A 158 4.60 -7.30 4.70
CA ALA A 158 4.41 -7.20 3.26
C ALA A 158 4.10 -8.59 2.69
N THR A 159 3.29 -8.63 1.64
CA THR A 159 2.95 -9.89 0.96
C THR A 159 3.11 -9.75 -0.56
N ARG A 160 3.30 -10.89 -1.23
CA ARG A 160 3.37 -11.02 -2.68
C ARG A 160 2.53 -12.20 -3.13
N HIS A 161 1.81 -12.05 -4.24
CA HIS A 161 1.12 -13.17 -4.87
C HIS A 161 2.13 -14.09 -5.57
N ARG A 162 1.93 -15.41 -5.45
CA ARG A 162 2.88 -16.42 -5.98
C ARG A 162 2.92 -16.45 -7.51
N ASP A 163 1.76 -16.24 -8.14
CA ASP A 163 1.57 -16.44 -9.58
C ASP A 163 1.29 -15.11 -10.32
N ALA A 164 0.56 -14.16 -9.70
CA ALA A 164 0.22 -12.87 -10.29
C ALA A 164 1.23 -11.76 -9.88
N PRO A 165 1.37 -10.68 -10.66
CA PRO A 165 2.29 -9.57 -10.37
C PRO A 165 1.72 -8.62 -9.30
N VAL A 166 1.42 -9.13 -8.11
CA VAL A 166 0.79 -8.39 -7.02
C VAL A 166 1.69 -8.38 -5.80
N TRP A 167 1.99 -7.17 -5.31
CA TRP A 167 2.75 -6.90 -4.09
C TRP A 167 1.96 -6.01 -3.17
N THR A 168 2.16 -6.16 -1.87
CA THR A 168 1.55 -5.27 -0.89
C THR A 168 2.50 -4.99 0.26
N VAL A 169 2.46 -3.77 0.81
CA VAL A 169 3.27 -3.34 1.94
C VAL A 169 2.41 -2.63 2.97
N GLN A 170 2.52 -3.00 4.25
CA GLN A 170 1.78 -2.35 5.32
C GLN A 170 2.33 -0.96 5.64
N TYR A 171 3.59 -0.72 5.38
CA TYR A 171 4.23 0.56 5.62
C TYR A 171 3.93 1.58 4.52
N HIS A 172 4.23 2.83 4.82
CA HIS A 172 4.09 3.96 3.92
C HIS A 172 5.44 4.29 3.26
N PRO A 173 5.66 3.91 1.97
CA PRO A 173 6.90 4.24 1.26
C PRO A 173 7.14 5.75 1.13
N GLU A 174 6.08 6.54 1.13
CA GLU A 174 6.08 7.99 1.02
C GLU A 174 6.46 8.71 2.32
N PHE A 175 6.46 8.03 3.47
CA PHE A 175 6.82 8.66 4.73
C PHE A 175 8.32 8.92 4.76
N GLN A 176 8.68 10.17 4.55
CA GLN A 176 10.02 10.68 4.65
C GLN A 176 10.14 11.62 5.85
N HIS A 177 11.37 11.97 6.22
CA HIS A 177 11.63 12.79 7.42
C HIS A 177 10.92 14.15 7.41
N ASP A 178 10.69 14.75 6.25
CA ASP A 178 9.98 16.03 6.09
C ASP A 178 8.50 15.96 6.48
N LEU A 179 7.87 14.77 6.36
CA LEU A 179 6.48 14.56 6.82
C LEU A 179 6.37 14.28 8.32
N LEU A 180 7.48 14.01 9.03
CA LEU A 180 7.45 13.55 10.42
C LEU A 180 6.71 14.52 11.36
N ALA A 181 6.88 15.82 11.17
CA ALA A 181 6.23 16.82 12.02
C ALA A 181 4.71 16.72 11.91
N ARG A 182 4.19 16.57 10.69
CA ARG A 182 2.76 16.42 10.42
C ARG A 182 2.22 15.08 10.92
N ILE A 183 2.95 13.98 10.70
CA ILE A 183 2.59 12.64 11.19
C ILE A 183 2.50 12.64 12.72
N ARG A 184 3.40 13.33 13.41
CA ARG A 184 3.37 13.47 14.89
C ARG A 184 2.12 14.20 15.36
N GLU A 185 1.70 15.23 14.64
CA GLU A 185 0.52 16.01 14.98
C GLU A 185 -0.77 15.19 14.80
N ASP A 186 -0.90 14.50 13.66
CA ASP A 186 -2.14 13.82 13.27
C ASP A 186 -2.30 12.45 13.95
N PHE A 187 -1.22 11.67 14.05
CA PHE A 187 -1.28 10.26 14.49
C PHE A 187 -0.49 10.00 15.78
N GLY A 188 0.28 10.98 16.24
CA GLY A 188 1.29 10.76 17.28
C GLY A 188 2.51 10.01 16.71
N TRP A 189 3.58 9.94 17.51
CA TRP A 189 4.79 9.22 17.14
C TRP A 189 5.59 8.79 18.35
N THR A 190 6.06 7.55 18.36
CA THR A 190 6.95 7.03 19.39
C THR A 190 8.38 7.02 18.84
N ASP A 191 9.26 7.80 19.47
CA ASP A 191 10.68 7.79 19.12
C ASP A 191 11.32 6.45 19.53
N THR A 192 12.24 5.98 18.70
CA THR A 192 13.02 4.76 18.90
C THR A 192 14.53 5.07 18.78
N ASP A 193 15.37 4.10 18.99
CA ASP A 193 16.81 4.16 18.77
C ASP A 193 17.22 4.14 17.27
N ARG A 194 16.24 4.02 16.37
CA ARG A 194 16.45 3.99 14.91
C ARG A 194 16.52 5.39 14.33
N SER A 195 17.26 5.53 13.24
CA SER A 195 17.48 6.82 12.57
C SER A 195 16.67 6.96 11.29
N TRP A 196 16.09 8.13 11.06
CA TRP A 196 15.47 8.48 9.77
C TRP A 196 16.47 8.54 8.62
N ALA A 197 17.77 8.71 8.91
CA ALA A 197 18.83 8.63 7.90
C ALA A 197 18.93 7.23 7.25
N ASP A 198 18.43 6.21 7.94
CA ASP A 198 18.43 4.83 7.46
C ASP A 198 17.14 4.47 6.68
N VAL A 199 16.16 5.39 6.59
CA VAL A 199 14.90 5.16 5.86
C VAL A 199 15.13 5.36 4.37
N THR A 200 14.87 4.31 3.59
CA THR A 200 15.00 4.32 2.11
C THR A 200 13.75 3.77 1.42
N THR A 201 12.62 3.77 2.12
CA THR A 201 11.36 3.14 1.70
C THR A 201 10.77 3.69 0.39
N ALA A 202 11.05 4.95 0.03
CA ALA A 202 10.69 5.50 -1.27
C ALA A 202 11.22 4.68 -2.47
N ARG A 203 12.24 3.83 -2.26
CA ARG A 203 12.72 2.91 -3.29
C ARG A 203 11.69 1.86 -3.66
N THR A 204 10.80 1.46 -2.74
CA THR A 204 9.70 0.52 -3.00
C THR A 204 8.83 0.96 -4.17
N LEU A 205 8.43 2.25 -4.21
CA LEU A 205 7.63 2.79 -5.32
C LEU A 205 8.38 2.73 -6.64
N ARG A 206 9.64 3.16 -6.66
CA ARG A 206 10.48 3.12 -7.88
C ARG A 206 10.77 1.69 -8.36
N ASN A 207 10.92 0.76 -7.42
CA ASN A 207 11.10 -0.65 -7.76
C ASN A 207 9.82 -1.22 -8.37
N PHE A 208 8.66 -0.89 -7.79
CA PHE A 208 7.36 -1.28 -8.36
C PHE A 208 7.17 -0.72 -9.76
N GLU A 209 7.43 0.58 -10.01
CA GLU A 209 7.35 1.17 -11.36
C GLU A 209 8.18 0.39 -12.37
N ARG A 210 9.43 0.04 -11.99
CA ARG A 210 10.31 -0.76 -12.85
C ARG A 210 9.76 -2.16 -13.11
N LEU A 211 9.20 -2.82 -12.10
CA LEU A 211 8.60 -4.15 -12.20
C LEU A 211 7.35 -4.12 -13.09
N ALA A 212 6.49 -3.14 -12.89
CA ALA A 212 5.28 -2.93 -13.67
C ALA A 212 5.62 -2.71 -15.16
N ALA A 213 6.52 -1.77 -15.46
CA ALA A 213 6.96 -1.49 -16.82
C ALA A 213 7.68 -2.67 -17.50
N ALA A 214 8.31 -3.57 -16.73
CA ALA A 214 8.93 -4.78 -17.27
C ALA A 214 7.89 -5.87 -17.59
N HIS A 215 6.78 -5.91 -16.88
CA HIS A 215 5.68 -6.87 -17.08
C HIS A 215 4.83 -6.52 -18.30
N SER A 216 4.64 -5.25 -18.60
CA SER A 216 3.82 -4.74 -19.73
C SER A 216 4.49 -4.88 -21.10
N ARG A 217 5.73 -5.37 -21.21
CA ARG A 217 6.49 -5.59 -22.45
C ARG A 217 6.47 -7.03 -22.89
#